data_9bc252dca7cb64535748b8f7969505b4
#
_entry.id   9bc252dca7cb64535748b8f7969505b4
#
_cell.length_a   1.000
_cell.length_b   1.000
_cell.length_c   1.000
_cell.angle_alpha   90.00
_cell.angle_beta   90.00
_cell.angle_gamma   90.00
#
_symmetry.space_group_name_H-M   'P 1'
#
loop_
_entity.id
_entity.type
_entity.pdbx_description
1 polymer ?
#
loop_
_entity_poly.entity_id
_entity_poly.type
_entity_poly.pdbx_seq_one_letter_code
_entity_poly.pdbx_strand_id
1 'polypeptide(L)'
;GQEIYIQVGHNAMESLNHKEVLDSLKHFAEEKIKIFLPLSYGNDNDKYATEVAEYAEKLFPGKIMALKDFMKADEYFELMKRIDIAIFDTQRQCGLGNINRMVCRNVKLYMPKDSVMYKYFRENGVPIQDCNDIENLSFQEFISDFEITDQEEFNKFILHFSIQKDN
;
A
#
# COMPACT_ATOMS: atom_id res chain seq x y z
N GLY A 1 13.86 9.59 -14.19
CA GLY A 1 12.89 9.70 -13.13
C GLY A 1 13.29 8.98 -11.86
N GLN A 2 12.61 9.30 -10.81
CA GLN A 2 12.82 8.69 -9.52
C GLN A 2 12.22 7.27 -9.48
N GLU A 3 12.81 6.43 -8.66
CA GLU A 3 12.29 5.10 -8.39
C GLU A 3 11.01 5.20 -7.55
N ILE A 4 9.97 4.50 -7.96
CA ILE A 4 8.67 4.48 -7.27
C ILE A 4 8.63 3.31 -6.31
N TYR A 5 8.34 3.58 -5.04
CA TYR A 5 8.24 2.56 -4.00
C TYR A 5 6.79 2.19 -3.77
N ILE A 6 6.48 0.91 -3.94
CA ILE A 6 5.12 0.37 -3.86
C ILE A 6 5.06 -0.62 -2.69
N GLN A 7 4.19 -0.35 -1.73
CA GLN A 7 3.93 -1.31 -0.65
C GLN A 7 2.72 -2.16 -1.01
N VAL A 8 2.83 -3.47 -0.85
CA VAL A 8 1.74 -4.41 -1.07
C VAL A 8 1.38 -5.06 0.27
N GLY A 9 0.18 -4.77 0.76
CA GLY A 9 -0.29 -5.25 2.05
C GLY A 9 0.43 -4.61 3.23
N HIS A 10 0.16 -5.09 4.44
CA HIS A 10 0.83 -4.60 5.66
C HIS A 10 1.30 -5.74 6.58
N ASN A 11 0.95 -6.97 6.27
CA ASN A 11 1.38 -8.16 7.00
C ASN A 11 1.25 -9.41 6.11
N ALA A 12 1.44 -10.60 6.69
CA ALA A 12 1.41 -11.85 5.95
C ALA A 12 0.03 -12.54 5.95
N MET A 13 -1.04 -11.78 6.10
CA MET A 13 -2.40 -12.34 6.03
C MET A 13 -2.80 -12.64 4.59
N GLU A 14 -3.26 -13.86 4.35
CA GLU A 14 -3.69 -14.29 3.02
C GLU A 14 -4.84 -13.45 2.46
N SER A 15 -5.68 -12.89 3.34
CA SER A 15 -6.79 -12.03 2.96
C SER A 15 -6.36 -10.73 2.29
N LEU A 16 -5.07 -10.43 2.26
CA LEU A 16 -4.51 -9.26 1.55
C LEU A 16 -4.21 -9.55 0.09
N ASN A 17 -4.41 -10.79 -0.36
CA ASN A 17 -4.34 -11.18 -1.76
C ASN A 17 -3.05 -10.75 -2.47
N HIS A 18 -1.91 -11.01 -1.83
CA HIS A 18 -0.60 -10.55 -2.31
C HIS A 18 -0.30 -10.98 -3.75
N LYS A 19 -0.56 -12.24 -4.09
CA LYS A 19 -0.23 -12.76 -5.43
C LYS A 19 -1.08 -12.10 -6.51
N GLU A 20 -2.37 -11.88 -6.22
CA GLU A 20 -3.29 -11.20 -7.13
C GLU A 20 -2.87 -9.76 -7.38
N VAL A 21 -2.42 -9.06 -6.33
CA VAL A 21 -1.90 -7.70 -6.45
C VAL A 21 -0.63 -7.70 -7.31
N LEU A 22 0.29 -8.60 -7.02
CA LEU A 22 1.54 -8.71 -7.79
C LEU A 22 1.25 -9.00 -9.26
N ASP A 23 0.27 -9.86 -9.56
CA ASP A 23 -0.14 -10.14 -10.93
C ASP A 23 -0.66 -8.88 -11.64
N SER A 24 -1.41 -8.04 -10.91
CA SER A 24 -1.93 -6.79 -11.47
C SER A 24 -0.83 -5.78 -11.78
N LEU A 25 0.34 -5.92 -11.13
CA LEU A 25 1.48 -5.04 -11.30
C LEU A 25 2.50 -5.56 -12.32
N LYS A 26 2.37 -6.80 -12.78
CA LYS A 26 3.43 -7.43 -13.59
C LYS A 26 3.76 -6.70 -14.89
N HIS A 27 2.80 -5.97 -15.46
CA HIS A 27 3.04 -5.19 -16.69
C HIS A 27 3.93 -3.97 -16.43
N PHE A 28 4.24 -3.66 -15.17
CA PHE A 28 5.18 -2.62 -14.77
C PHE A 28 6.56 -3.17 -14.41
N ALA A 29 6.83 -4.45 -14.68
CA ALA A 29 8.07 -5.12 -14.25
C ALA A 29 9.34 -4.45 -14.78
N GLU A 30 9.28 -3.82 -15.95
CA GLU A 30 10.43 -3.13 -16.57
C GLU A 30 10.54 -1.66 -16.13
N GLU A 31 9.57 -1.17 -15.38
CA GLU A 31 9.58 0.21 -14.91
C GLU A 31 10.52 0.37 -13.70
N LYS A 32 10.88 1.60 -13.39
CA LYS A 32 11.79 1.91 -12.28
C LYS A 32 11.01 1.89 -10.96
N ILE A 33 10.84 0.71 -10.39
CA ILE A 33 10.05 0.48 -9.19
C ILE A 33 10.79 -0.38 -8.17
N LYS A 34 10.40 -0.27 -6.92
CA LYS A 34 10.71 -1.19 -5.83
C LYS A 34 9.39 -1.61 -5.20
N ILE A 35 9.27 -2.88 -4.85
CA ILE A 35 8.08 -3.40 -4.19
C ILE A 35 8.43 -3.85 -2.79
N PHE A 36 7.79 -3.24 -1.80
CA PHE A 36 7.96 -3.57 -0.39
C PHE A 36 6.84 -4.49 0.07
N LEU A 37 7.23 -5.62 0.64
CA LEU A 37 6.31 -6.64 1.17
C LEU A 37 6.54 -6.79 2.67
N PRO A 38 5.73 -6.15 3.53
CA PRO A 38 5.84 -6.34 4.98
C PRO A 38 5.17 -7.68 5.35
N LEU A 39 5.97 -8.69 5.62
CA LEU A 39 5.53 -10.05 5.88
C LEU A 39 5.93 -10.56 7.26
N SER A 40 6.26 -9.64 8.20
CA SER A 40 6.75 -10.01 9.54
C SER A 40 5.66 -10.48 10.48
N TYR A 41 4.40 -10.13 10.21
CA TYR A 41 3.28 -10.39 11.10
C TYR A 41 2.11 -11.02 10.37
N GLY A 42 1.13 -11.47 11.13
CA GLY A 42 -0.20 -11.78 10.65
C GLY A 42 -0.45 -13.25 10.33
N ASN A 43 0.60 -14.05 10.38
CA ASN A 43 0.45 -15.48 10.12
C ASN A 43 1.57 -16.23 10.83
N ASP A 44 1.22 -17.26 11.60
CA ASP A 44 2.18 -18.14 12.27
C ASP A 44 2.88 -19.07 11.28
N ASN A 45 2.45 -19.04 10.02
CA ASN A 45 2.97 -19.89 8.97
C ASN A 45 3.90 -19.13 8.04
N ASP A 46 5.21 -19.25 8.26
CA ASP A 46 6.25 -18.69 7.41
C ASP A 46 6.14 -19.15 5.94
N LYS A 47 5.44 -20.24 5.71
CA LYS A 47 5.27 -20.81 4.37
C LYS A 47 4.61 -19.81 3.42
N TYR A 48 3.52 -19.17 3.84
CA TYR A 48 2.82 -18.19 3.00
C TYR A 48 3.72 -16.99 2.71
N ALA A 49 4.40 -16.46 3.73
CA ALA A 49 5.31 -15.34 3.55
C ALA A 49 6.43 -15.68 2.57
N THR A 50 7.00 -16.87 2.69
CA THR A 50 8.07 -17.34 1.80
C THR A 50 7.55 -17.49 0.37
N GLU A 51 6.37 -18.08 0.20
CA GLU A 51 5.75 -18.26 -1.13
C GLU A 51 5.50 -16.91 -1.81
N VAL A 52 4.99 -15.92 -1.06
CA VAL A 52 4.74 -14.59 -1.60
C VAL A 52 6.06 -13.94 -2.03
N ALA A 53 7.09 -13.99 -1.16
CA ALA A 53 8.38 -13.39 -1.47
C ALA A 53 9.03 -14.03 -2.70
N GLU A 54 8.97 -15.34 -2.83
CA GLU A 54 9.51 -16.06 -3.98
C GLU A 54 8.74 -15.74 -5.26
N TYR A 55 7.42 -15.68 -5.17
CA TYR A 55 6.57 -15.33 -6.30
C TYR A 55 6.86 -13.91 -6.78
N ALA A 56 6.99 -12.98 -5.86
CA ALA A 56 7.32 -11.59 -6.17
C ALA A 56 8.67 -11.47 -6.85
N GLU A 57 9.69 -12.14 -6.33
CA GLU A 57 11.04 -12.10 -6.91
C GLU A 57 11.06 -12.68 -8.32
N LYS A 58 10.26 -13.70 -8.57
CA LYS A 58 10.13 -14.29 -9.89
C LYS A 58 9.55 -13.32 -10.91
N LEU A 59 8.53 -12.52 -10.50
CA LEU A 59 7.89 -11.55 -11.37
C LEU A 59 8.72 -10.27 -11.55
N PHE A 60 9.43 -9.86 -10.48
CA PHE A 60 10.15 -8.57 -10.43
C PHE A 60 11.58 -8.77 -9.94
N PRO A 61 12.42 -9.46 -10.72
CA PRO A 61 13.78 -9.78 -10.26
C PRO A 61 14.59 -8.55 -9.83
N GLY A 62 15.14 -8.62 -8.64
CA GLY A 62 15.97 -7.54 -8.08
C GLY A 62 15.22 -6.31 -7.60
N LYS A 63 13.89 -6.34 -7.58
CA LYS A 63 13.06 -5.19 -7.20
C LYS A 63 12.28 -5.39 -5.91
N ILE A 64 12.42 -6.55 -5.27
CA ILE A 64 11.61 -6.91 -4.10
C ILE A 64 12.36 -6.66 -2.80
N MET A 65 11.67 -6.01 -1.87
CA MET A 65 12.12 -5.83 -0.50
C MET A 65 11.11 -6.55 0.41
N ALA A 66 11.36 -7.82 0.68
CA ALA A 66 10.47 -8.63 1.53
C ALA A 66 10.97 -8.58 2.96
N LEU A 67 10.15 -8.08 3.87
CA LEU A 67 10.45 -8.01 5.29
C LEU A 67 9.75 -9.15 6.01
N LYS A 68 10.52 -10.19 6.34
CA LYS A 68 10.01 -11.37 7.06
C LYS A 68 10.35 -11.34 8.54
N ASP A 69 11.38 -10.59 8.92
CA ASP A 69 11.85 -10.45 10.29
C ASP A 69 11.59 -9.02 10.79
N PHE A 70 11.80 -8.84 12.09
CA PHE A 70 11.58 -7.54 12.72
C PHE A 70 12.63 -6.53 12.25
N MET A 71 12.18 -5.36 11.85
CA MET A 71 13.05 -4.22 11.53
C MET A 71 13.06 -3.26 12.72
N LYS A 72 14.20 -2.60 12.97
CA LYS A 72 14.28 -1.56 14.00
C LYS A 72 13.31 -0.43 13.66
N ALA A 73 12.73 0.17 14.69
CA ALA A 73 11.69 1.19 14.53
C ALA A 73 12.16 2.37 13.67
N ASP A 74 13.39 2.83 13.85
CA ASP A 74 13.95 3.95 13.10
C ASP A 74 14.15 3.60 11.62
N GLU A 75 14.62 2.39 11.32
CA GLU A 75 14.80 1.90 9.95
C GLU A 75 13.45 1.77 9.25
N TYR A 76 12.47 1.20 9.95
CA TYR A 76 11.10 1.06 9.42
C TYR A 76 10.49 2.42 9.14
N PHE A 77 10.69 3.38 10.04
CA PHE A 77 10.17 4.73 9.89
C PHE A 77 10.77 5.43 8.65
N GLU A 78 12.08 5.26 8.44
CA GLU A 78 12.74 5.82 7.24
C GLU A 78 12.22 5.18 5.96
N LEU A 79 11.99 3.86 5.98
CA LEU A 79 11.42 3.16 4.82
C LEU A 79 10.00 3.66 4.52
N MET A 80 9.18 3.86 5.56
CA MET A 80 7.80 4.34 5.39
C MET A 80 7.76 5.71 4.72
N LYS A 81 8.75 6.56 4.95
CA LYS A 81 8.84 7.86 4.28
C LYS A 81 9.09 7.74 2.78
N ARG A 82 9.59 6.60 2.32
CA ARG A 82 9.91 6.38 0.91
C ARG A 82 8.74 5.80 0.12
N ILE A 83 7.69 5.33 0.80
CA ILE A 83 6.56 4.69 0.12
C ILE A 83 5.75 5.74 -0.64
N ASP A 84 5.58 5.53 -1.93
CA ASP A 84 4.81 6.42 -2.82
C ASP A 84 3.39 5.91 -3.02
N ILE A 85 3.23 4.60 -3.11
CA ILE A 85 1.95 3.94 -3.41
C ILE A 85 1.80 2.75 -2.47
N ALA A 86 0.59 2.53 -1.96
CA ALA A 86 0.29 1.35 -1.17
C ALA A 86 -1.01 0.70 -1.65
N ILE A 87 -1.02 -0.62 -1.73
CA ILE A 87 -2.14 -1.40 -2.25
C ILE A 87 -2.60 -2.40 -1.18
N PHE A 88 -3.87 -2.30 -0.81
CA PHE A 88 -4.50 -3.16 0.18
C PHE A 88 -5.73 -3.81 -0.43
N ASP A 89 -5.53 -4.95 -1.10
CA ASP A 89 -6.61 -5.68 -1.78
C ASP A 89 -7.33 -6.60 -0.79
N THR A 90 -8.11 -6.00 0.10
CA THR A 90 -8.89 -6.74 1.09
C THR A 90 -10.25 -6.09 1.29
N GLN A 91 -11.25 -6.90 1.59
CA GLN A 91 -12.58 -6.43 1.94
C GLN A 91 -12.68 -6.01 3.40
N ARG A 92 -11.73 -6.46 4.22
CA ARG A 92 -11.74 -6.23 5.67
C ARG A 92 -11.00 -4.96 6.05
N GLN A 93 -11.39 -4.40 7.20
CA GLN A 93 -10.63 -3.34 7.82
C GLN A 93 -9.30 -3.91 8.32
N CYS A 94 -8.20 -3.25 7.98
CA CYS A 94 -6.86 -3.69 8.39
C CYS A 94 -5.91 -2.51 8.49
N GLY A 95 -4.99 -2.56 9.43
CA GLY A 95 -3.88 -1.62 9.52
C GLY A 95 -4.24 -0.14 9.50
N LEU A 96 -5.42 0.25 10.02
CA LEU A 96 -5.92 1.63 9.94
C LEU A 96 -4.93 2.67 10.47
N GLY A 97 -4.23 2.36 11.56
CA GLY A 97 -3.24 3.29 12.11
C GLY A 97 -2.15 3.65 11.11
N ASN A 98 -1.60 2.65 10.44
CA ASN A 98 -0.57 2.85 9.42
C ASN A 98 -1.14 3.52 8.17
N ILE A 99 -2.35 3.12 7.76
CA ILE A 99 -2.99 3.70 6.58
C ILE A 99 -3.30 5.18 6.81
N ASN A 100 -3.77 5.54 7.99
CA ASN A 100 -4.02 6.94 8.33
C ASN A 100 -2.75 7.79 8.24
N ARG A 101 -1.61 7.23 8.68
CA ARG A 101 -0.32 7.91 8.54
C ARG A 101 0.07 8.08 7.08
N MET A 102 -0.21 7.08 6.24
CA MET A 102 0.04 7.16 4.80
C MET A 102 -0.81 8.26 4.16
N VAL A 103 -2.09 8.37 4.55
CA VAL A 103 -2.96 9.45 4.08
C VAL A 103 -2.33 10.81 4.40
N CYS A 104 -1.84 10.99 5.62
CA CYS A 104 -1.20 12.23 6.06
C CYS A 104 0.11 12.54 5.32
N ARG A 105 0.73 11.52 4.71
CA ARG A 105 1.97 11.67 3.93
C ARG A 105 1.72 11.73 2.42
N ASN A 106 0.47 11.78 1.99
CA ASN A 106 0.08 11.82 0.59
C ASN A 106 0.49 10.58 -0.21
N VAL A 107 0.52 9.42 0.44
CA VAL A 107 0.71 8.15 -0.25
C VAL A 107 -0.54 7.87 -1.09
N LYS A 108 -0.34 7.47 -2.34
CA LYS A 108 -1.47 7.09 -3.20
C LYS A 108 -1.95 5.70 -2.81
N LEU A 109 -3.22 5.58 -2.45
CA LEU A 109 -3.80 4.35 -1.91
C LEU A 109 -4.75 3.70 -2.91
N TYR A 110 -4.61 2.38 -3.05
CA TYR A 110 -5.46 1.53 -3.87
C TYR A 110 -6.14 0.48 -3.00
N MET A 111 -7.44 0.38 -3.09
CA MET A 111 -8.26 -0.58 -2.34
C MET A 111 -9.43 -1.02 -3.21
N PRO A 112 -10.07 -2.17 -2.93
CA PRO A 112 -11.26 -2.55 -3.69
C PRO A 112 -12.38 -1.54 -3.48
N LYS A 113 -13.00 -1.09 -4.56
CA LYS A 113 -14.05 -0.07 -4.55
C LYS A 113 -15.24 -0.45 -3.66
N ASP A 114 -15.52 -1.73 -3.51
CA ASP A 114 -16.62 -2.22 -2.69
C ASP A 114 -16.21 -2.55 -1.24
N SER A 115 -14.96 -2.29 -0.87
CA SER A 115 -14.46 -2.58 0.48
C SER A 115 -14.95 -1.56 1.50
N VAL A 116 -14.99 -1.98 2.76
CA VAL A 116 -15.39 -1.13 3.89
C VAL A 116 -14.46 0.07 4.01
N MET A 117 -13.13 -0.16 3.88
CA MET A 117 -12.14 0.92 3.99
C MET A 117 -12.25 1.94 2.86
N TYR A 118 -12.46 1.48 1.63
CA TYR A 118 -12.64 2.39 0.49
C TYR A 118 -13.80 3.36 0.76
N LYS A 119 -14.93 2.83 1.19
CA LYS A 119 -16.12 3.64 1.48
C LYS A 119 -15.87 4.60 2.64
N TYR A 120 -15.24 4.10 3.71
CA TYR A 120 -14.92 4.92 4.88
C TYR A 120 -14.06 6.12 4.50
N PHE A 121 -12.96 5.89 3.78
CA PHE A 121 -12.06 6.96 3.40
C PHE A 121 -12.72 7.95 2.44
N ARG A 122 -13.47 7.45 1.47
CA ARG A 122 -14.18 8.31 0.51
C ARG A 122 -15.21 9.20 1.20
N GLU A 123 -15.93 8.66 2.18
CA GLU A 123 -16.90 9.43 2.96
C GLU A 123 -16.23 10.54 3.77
N ASN A 124 -14.97 10.39 4.10
CA ASN A 124 -14.19 11.38 4.84
C ASN A 124 -13.33 12.26 3.93
N GLY A 125 -13.61 12.27 2.63
CA GLY A 125 -12.91 13.13 1.68
C GLY A 125 -11.52 12.67 1.30
N VAL A 126 -11.13 11.46 1.70
CA VAL A 126 -9.82 10.91 1.37
C VAL A 126 -9.88 10.21 0.01
N PRO A 127 -9.04 10.64 -0.95
CA PRO A 127 -9.05 10.01 -2.28
C PRO A 127 -8.40 8.62 -2.23
N ILE A 128 -9.19 7.62 -2.60
CA ILE A 128 -8.73 6.23 -2.71
C ILE A 128 -9.02 5.77 -4.13
N GLN A 129 -8.09 5.02 -4.71
CA GLN A 129 -8.24 4.48 -6.07
C GLN A 129 -8.67 3.01 -5.99
N ASP A 130 -9.33 2.53 -7.03
CA ASP A 130 -9.78 1.14 -7.10
C ASP A 130 -8.62 0.24 -7.56
N CYS A 131 -8.19 -0.69 -6.71
CA CYS A 131 -7.10 -1.59 -7.04
C CYS A 131 -7.43 -2.53 -8.21
N ASN A 132 -8.72 -2.74 -8.50
CA ASN A 132 -9.12 -3.57 -9.63
C ASN A 132 -8.86 -2.90 -10.98
N ASP A 133 -8.57 -1.60 -10.99
CA ASP A 133 -8.24 -0.88 -12.22
C ASP A 133 -6.76 -1.01 -12.60
N ILE A 134 -5.88 -1.41 -11.67
CA ILE A 134 -4.43 -1.36 -11.85
C ILE A 134 -3.97 -2.12 -13.10
N GLU A 135 -4.53 -3.29 -13.35
CA GLU A 135 -4.12 -4.12 -14.49
C GLU A 135 -4.37 -3.44 -15.85
N ASN A 136 -5.26 -2.45 -15.88
CA ASN A 136 -5.62 -1.72 -17.10
C ASN A 136 -5.02 -0.31 -17.16
N LEU A 137 -4.26 0.10 -16.14
CA LEU A 137 -3.64 1.42 -16.12
C LEU A 137 -2.28 1.41 -16.82
N SER A 138 -1.95 2.51 -17.49
CA SER A 138 -0.58 2.75 -17.90
C SER A 138 0.26 3.06 -16.66
N PHE A 139 1.59 2.98 -16.78
CA PHE A 139 2.45 3.33 -15.65
C PHE A 139 2.26 4.78 -15.23
N GLN A 140 2.11 5.69 -16.18
CA GLN A 140 1.88 7.11 -15.89
C GLN A 140 0.57 7.34 -15.14
N GLU A 141 -0.49 6.64 -15.54
CA GLU A 141 -1.76 6.70 -14.83
C GLU A 141 -1.64 6.12 -13.42
N PHE A 142 -0.92 5.02 -13.29
CA PHE A 142 -0.73 4.34 -12.01
C PHE A 142 -0.03 5.24 -10.98
N ILE A 143 0.99 5.99 -11.40
CA ILE A 143 1.80 6.84 -10.52
C ILE A 143 1.34 8.29 -10.47
N SER A 144 0.35 8.70 -11.28
CA SER A 144 -0.09 10.09 -11.36
C SER A 144 -0.66 10.58 -10.02
N ASP A 145 -0.60 11.89 -9.83
CA ASP A 145 -1.21 12.53 -8.67
C ASP A 145 -2.72 12.27 -8.66
N PHE A 146 -3.29 12.20 -7.47
CA PHE A 146 -4.71 11.99 -7.30
C PHE A 146 -5.42 13.32 -7.00
N GLU A 147 -6.68 13.43 -7.43
CA GLU A 147 -7.49 14.61 -7.15
C GLU A 147 -8.17 14.48 -5.79
N ILE A 148 -8.16 15.56 -5.02
CA ILE A 148 -8.91 15.67 -3.78
C ILE A 148 -10.24 16.31 -4.15
N THR A 149 -11.33 15.53 -4.11
CA THR A 149 -12.65 15.97 -4.53
C THR A 149 -13.35 16.83 -3.49
N ASP A 150 -13.01 16.67 -2.22
CA ASP A 150 -13.57 17.45 -1.11
C ASP A 150 -12.43 17.90 -0.20
N GLN A 151 -11.86 19.05 -0.51
CA GLN A 151 -10.70 19.58 0.21
C GLN A 151 -11.03 19.87 1.67
N GLU A 152 -12.23 20.34 1.96
CA GLU A 152 -12.63 20.67 3.33
C GLU A 152 -12.69 19.42 4.20
N GLU A 153 -13.35 18.37 3.73
CA GLU A 153 -13.43 17.10 4.47
C GLU A 153 -12.06 16.45 4.60
N PHE A 154 -11.25 16.48 3.55
CA PHE A 154 -9.89 15.97 3.58
C PHE A 154 -9.05 16.68 4.64
N ASN A 155 -9.15 18.00 4.70
CA ASN A 155 -8.42 18.80 5.69
C ASN A 155 -8.84 18.46 7.11
N LYS A 156 -10.13 18.24 7.34
CA LYS A 156 -10.63 17.80 8.65
C LYS A 156 -10.06 16.45 9.05
N PHE A 157 -10.01 15.53 8.12
CA PHE A 157 -9.44 14.20 8.34
C PHE A 157 -7.96 14.29 8.74
N ILE A 158 -7.17 15.04 7.96
CA ILE A 158 -5.75 15.22 8.22
C ILE A 158 -5.52 15.86 9.59
N LEU A 159 -6.28 16.90 9.91
CA LEU A 159 -6.15 17.60 11.20
C LEU A 159 -6.47 16.68 12.38
N HIS A 160 -7.51 15.87 12.26
CA HIS A 160 -7.92 14.94 13.31
C HIS A 160 -6.79 13.95 13.66
N PHE A 161 -6.17 13.34 12.65
CA PHE A 161 -5.11 12.37 12.88
C PHE A 161 -3.77 12.99 13.24
N SER A 162 -3.51 14.21 12.81
CA SER A 162 -2.30 14.96 13.22
C SER A 162 -2.34 15.31 14.69
N ILE A 163 -3.50 15.73 15.19
CA ILE A 163 -3.69 16.04 16.63
C ILE A 163 -3.53 14.80 17.49
N GLN A 164 -4.12 13.67 17.07
CA GLN A 164 -4.00 12.41 17.81
C GLN A 164 -2.56 11.91 17.89
N LYS A 165 -1.77 12.17 16.87
CA LYS A 165 -0.37 11.76 16.83
C LYS A 165 0.47 12.49 17.88
N ASP A 166 0.12 13.73 18.20
CA ASP A 166 0.87 14.56 19.14
C ASP A 166 0.46 14.30 20.59
N ASN A 167 -0.56 13.52 20.83
CA ASN A 167 -1.00 13.09 22.15
C ASN A 167 -0.50 11.66 22.42
#